data_4416ae2e04f1483bf2eb7634abb9e784
#
_entry.id   4416ae2e04f1483bf2eb7634abb9e784
#
_cell.length_a   1.000
_cell.length_b   1.000
_cell.length_c   1.000
_cell.angle_alpha   90.00
_cell.angle_beta   90.00
_cell.angle_gamma   90.00
#
_symmetry.space_group_name_H-M   'P 1'
#
loop_
_entity.id
_entity.type
_entity.pdbx_description
1 polymer ?
#
loop_
_entity_poly.entity_id
_entity_poly.type
_entity_poly.pdbx_seq_one_letter_code
_entity_poly.pdbx_strand_id
1 'polypeptide(L)'
;HIMRKIRKSIVTLYPFNLFKFTYMKKRIIQFLTTYFLFVLLFVLQKPIFMVYYHDLYTNASLGDYFRVMWHGLPLDLSLAGYLTAIPGILLIASAWTNSSILRRIRQGYFGVIAFVMACIFIIDLGLYGFWGFRLDATPIFYFFSSPKDAMASVSFCFVLLGILAMLIYAAILYCIFYCVLIREKKPLKIPYRRQNVSLALLLLTAALFIPIRGGFSVSTMNLSKVYFSQDQRMNHAAINPAFSFMYSATHQNNFDKQYRFMDPKIADELFAEMVDKPVAATDSIPQLLNTQRPNIIFIILESFSTHLMETFGGQP
;
A
#
# COMPACT_ATOMS: atom_id res chain seq x y z
N HIS A 1 -12.64 -65.59 16.26
CA HIS A 1 -12.81 -64.54 17.28
C HIS A 1 -11.79 -63.39 17.06
N ILE A 2 -10.54 -63.71 16.76
CA ILE A 2 -9.41 -62.79 16.54
C ILE A 2 -9.66 -61.93 15.27
N MET A 3 -10.09 -62.52 14.16
CA MET A 3 -10.39 -61.78 12.91
C MET A 3 -11.54 -60.77 13.07
N ARG A 4 -12.53 -61.06 13.92
CA ARG A 4 -13.63 -60.15 14.22
C ARG A 4 -13.17 -58.94 15.10
N LYS A 5 -12.17 -59.14 15.97
CA LYS A 5 -11.56 -58.12 16.80
C LYS A 5 -10.65 -57.20 15.97
N ILE A 6 -9.87 -57.77 15.02
CA ILE A 6 -9.02 -57.02 14.08
C ILE A 6 -9.89 -56.16 13.12
N ARG A 7 -11.00 -56.74 12.59
CA ARG A 7 -11.92 -56.01 11.73
C ARG A 7 -12.61 -54.85 12.45
N LYS A 8 -13.00 -55.04 13.74
CA LYS A 8 -13.52 -53.92 14.56
C LYS A 8 -12.48 -52.85 14.84
N SER A 9 -11.21 -53.20 15.10
CA SER A 9 -10.12 -52.25 15.30
C SER A 9 -9.78 -51.47 14.03
N ILE A 10 -9.79 -52.11 12.86
CA ILE A 10 -9.53 -51.44 11.58
C ILE A 10 -10.70 -50.48 11.21
N VAL A 11 -11.96 -50.92 11.40
CA VAL A 11 -13.15 -50.10 11.10
C VAL A 11 -13.28 -48.90 12.02
N THR A 12 -12.77 -48.96 13.27
CA THR A 12 -12.72 -47.81 14.20
C THR A 12 -11.56 -46.88 13.94
N LEU A 13 -10.45 -47.32 13.32
CA LEU A 13 -9.29 -46.52 13.02
C LEU A 13 -9.45 -45.66 11.72
N TYR A 14 -10.16 -46.18 10.70
CA TYR A 14 -10.35 -45.49 9.41
C TYR A 14 -11.20 -44.23 9.51
N PRO A 15 -12.39 -44.19 10.12
CA PRO A 15 -13.16 -42.95 10.21
C PRO A 15 -12.52 -41.92 11.14
N PHE A 16 -11.76 -42.37 12.15
CA PHE A 16 -11.10 -41.53 13.13
C PHE A 16 -9.95 -40.70 12.51
N ASN A 17 -9.23 -41.23 11.51
CA ASN A 17 -8.17 -40.53 10.79
C ASN A 17 -8.73 -39.57 9.74
N LEU A 18 -9.80 -39.92 9.04
CA LEU A 18 -10.44 -39.00 8.05
C LEU A 18 -11.04 -37.75 8.73
N PHE A 19 -11.67 -37.90 9.90
CA PHE A 19 -12.20 -36.78 10.67
C PHE A 19 -11.09 -35.86 11.20
N LYS A 20 -9.91 -36.39 11.55
CA LYS A 20 -8.77 -35.63 12.05
C LYS A 20 -8.19 -34.67 10.97
N PHE A 21 -8.11 -35.13 9.73
CA PHE A 21 -7.60 -34.34 8.60
C PHE A 21 -8.56 -33.18 8.19
N THR A 22 -9.86 -33.36 8.36
CA THR A 22 -10.87 -32.42 7.90
C THR A 22 -10.80 -31.06 8.63
N TYR A 23 -10.55 -31.05 9.94
CA TYR A 23 -10.49 -29.80 10.72
C TYR A 23 -9.21 -28.98 10.50
N MET A 24 -8.08 -29.64 10.26
CA MET A 24 -6.83 -29.00 9.85
C MET A 24 -6.98 -28.42 8.44
N LYS A 25 -7.48 -29.24 7.50
CA LYS A 25 -7.69 -28.84 6.10
C LYS A 25 -8.54 -27.57 5.98
N LYS A 26 -9.65 -27.48 6.76
CA LYS A 26 -10.51 -26.29 6.74
C LYS A 26 -9.78 -25.00 7.13
N ARG A 27 -8.93 -25.02 8.16
CA ARG A 27 -8.16 -23.85 8.60
C ARG A 27 -7.08 -23.46 7.62
N ILE A 28 -6.40 -24.43 7.03
CA ILE A 28 -5.41 -24.21 5.97
C ILE A 28 -6.10 -23.59 4.75
N ILE A 29 -7.22 -24.13 4.32
CA ILE A 29 -8.00 -23.56 3.21
C ILE A 29 -8.43 -22.12 3.54
N GLN A 30 -8.92 -21.86 4.75
CA GLN A 30 -9.34 -20.53 5.17
C GLN A 30 -8.15 -19.56 5.18
N PHE A 31 -6.96 -19.98 5.62
CA PHE A 31 -5.73 -19.19 5.57
C PHE A 31 -5.36 -18.84 4.10
N LEU A 32 -5.29 -19.85 3.24
CA LEU A 32 -4.96 -19.68 1.83
C LEU A 32 -6.01 -18.82 1.10
N THR A 33 -7.30 -19.07 1.38
CA THR A 33 -8.38 -18.25 0.82
C THR A 33 -8.26 -16.79 1.23
N THR A 34 -7.88 -16.50 2.48
CA THR A 34 -7.66 -15.13 2.95
C THR A 34 -6.53 -14.47 2.18
N TYR A 35 -5.39 -15.14 2.05
CA TYR A 35 -4.22 -14.62 1.33
C TYR A 35 -4.53 -14.34 -0.15
N PHE A 36 -5.06 -15.34 -0.86
CA PHE A 36 -5.35 -15.20 -2.27
C PHE A 36 -6.51 -14.25 -2.57
N LEU A 37 -7.46 -14.09 -1.63
CA LEU A 37 -8.51 -13.10 -1.76
C LEU A 37 -7.94 -11.66 -1.70
N PHE A 38 -7.03 -11.37 -0.78
CA PHE A 38 -6.33 -10.09 -0.74
C PHE A 38 -5.55 -9.83 -2.04
N VAL A 39 -4.78 -10.84 -2.50
CA VAL A 39 -4.05 -10.72 -3.78
C VAL A 39 -5.01 -10.40 -4.92
N LEU A 40 -6.11 -11.14 -5.05
CA LEU A 40 -7.10 -10.93 -6.10
C LEU A 40 -7.70 -9.52 -6.07
N LEU A 41 -8.06 -9.03 -4.89
CA LEU A 41 -8.63 -7.69 -4.72
C LEU A 41 -7.62 -6.60 -5.13
N PHE A 42 -6.34 -6.73 -4.77
CA PHE A 42 -5.29 -5.79 -5.18
C PHE A 42 -5.01 -5.87 -6.68
N VAL A 43 -4.97 -7.06 -7.26
CA VAL A 43 -4.80 -7.23 -8.72
C VAL A 43 -5.93 -6.54 -9.48
N LEU A 44 -7.20 -6.68 -9.01
CA LEU A 44 -8.36 -6.06 -9.66
C LEU A 44 -8.41 -4.53 -9.53
N GLN A 45 -7.73 -3.92 -8.55
CA GLN A 45 -7.62 -2.46 -8.44
C GLN A 45 -6.87 -1.84 -9.62
N LYS A 46 -5.93 -2.55 -10.24
CA LYS A 46 -5.12 -2.04 -11.35
C LYS A 46 -5.94 -1.76 -12.62
N PRO A 47 -6.72 -2.71 -13.16
CA PRO A 47 -7.58 -2.40 -14.29
C PRO A 47 -8.64 -1.34 -13.97
N ILE A 48 -9.16 -1.28 -12.74
CA ILE A 48 -10.08 -0.21 -12.31
C ILE A 48 -9.38 1.15 -12.40
N PHE A 49 -8.13 1.27 -11.95
CA PHE A 49 -7.34 2.48 -12.07
C PHE A 49 -7.14 2.90 -13.53
N MET A 50 -6.75 1.96 -14.40
CA MET A 50 -6.55 2.24 -15.84
C MET A 50 -7.85 2.66 -16.54
N VAL A 51 -8.99 2.06 -16.19
CA VAL A 51 -10.30 2.44 -16.71
C VAL A 51 -10.74 3.81 -16.20
N TYR A 52 -10.49 4.12 -14.93
CA TYR A 52 -10.80 5.44 -14.36
C TYR A 52 -10.03 6.55 -15.06
N TYR A 53 -8.76 6.32 -15.41
CA TYR A 53 -7.89 7.23 -16.15
C TYR A 53 -7.78 6.85 -17.63
N HIS A 54 -8.89 6.43 -18.27
CA HIS A 54 -8.89 5.93 -19.64
C HIS A 54 -8.20 6.89 -20.63
N ASP A 55 -8.30 8.20 -20.42
CA ASP A 55 -7.66 9.22 -21.27
C ASP A 55 -6.12 9.09 -21.30
N LEU A 56 -5.52 8.61 -20.22
CA LEU A 56 -4.07 8.34 -20.15
C LEU A 56 -3.69 6.99 -20.78
N TYR A 57 -4.68 6.09 -20.98
CA TYR A 57 -4.49 4.73 -21.42
C TYR A 57 -5.25 4.41 -22.71
N THR A 58 -5.59 5.42 -23.53
CA THR A 58 -6.35 5.27 -24.79
C THR A 58 -5.74 4.27 -25.77
N ASN A 59 -4.40 4.19 -25.79
CA ASN A 59 -3.64 3.28 -26.65
C ASN A 59 -3.31 1.93 -26.00
N ALA A 60 -3.76 1.70 -24.76
CA ALA A 60 -3.46 0.46 -24.05
C ALA A 60 -4.29 -0.70 -24.61
N SER A 61 -3.64 -1.77 -25.02
CA SER A 61 -4.27 -3.01 -25.45
C SER A 61 -4.73 -3.83 -24.24
N LEU A 62 -5.61 -4.82 -24.46
CA LEU A 62 -5.95 -5.79 -23.42
C LEU A 62 -4.72 -6.51 -22.86
N GLY A 63 -3.71 -6.74 -23.71
CA GLY A 63 -2.43 -7.32 -23.29
C GLY A 63 -1.70 -6.44 -22.26
N ASP A 64 -1.80 -5.13 -22.38
CA ASP A 64 -1.16 -4.20 -21.42
C ASP A 64 -1.83 -4.23 -20.05
N TYR A 65 -3.16 -4.40 -19.98
CA TYR A 65 -3.84 -4.62 -18.70
C TYR A 65 -3.32 -5.88 -18.00
N PHE A 66 -3.13 -6.98 -18.73
CA PHE A 66 -2.55 -8.21 -18.17
C PHE A 66 -1.09 -8.03 -17.75
N ARG A 67 -0.28 -7.29 -18.54
CA ARG A 67 1.11 -6.98 -18.19
C ARG A 67 1.19 -6.17 -16.91
N VAL A 68 0.35 -5.15 -16.75
CA VAL A 68 0.25 -4.32 -15.53
C VAL A 68 -0.13 -5.17 -14.33
N MET A 69 -1.14 -6.02 -14.44
CA MET A 69 -1.54 -6.94 -13.36
C MET A 69 -0.41 -7.90 -13.00
N TRP A 70 0.29 -8.47 -14.00
CA TRP A 70 1.37 -9.44 -13.78
C TRP A 70 2.58 -8.81 -13.12
N HIS A 71 3.06 -7.69 -13.66
CA HIS A 71 4.23 -7.00 -13.10
C HIS A 71 3.94 -6.34 -11.75
N GLY A 72 2.69 -6.01 -11.43
CA GLY A 72 2.28 -5.50 -10.13
C GLY A 72 2.13 -6.58 -9.03
N LEU A 73 2.09 -7.88 -9.39
CA LEU A 73 1.92 -8.98 -8.44
C LEU A 73 2.91 -8.98 -7.26
N PRO A 74 4.20 -8.68 -7.41
CA PRO A 74 5.13 -8.70 -6.27
C PRO A 74 4.68 -7.81 -5.11
N LEU A 75 4.19 -6.60 -5.37
CA LEU A 75 3.68 -5.70 -4.33
C LEU A 75 2.37 -6.21 -3.72
N ASP A 76 1.48 -6.79 -4.57
CA ASP A 76 0.21 -7.35 -4.11
C ASP A 76 0.41 -8.55 -3.19
N LEU A 77 1.33 -9.47 -3.56
CA LEU A 77 1.71 -10.62 -2.76
C LEU A 77 2.32 -10.21 -1.41
N SER A 78 3.18 -9.19 -1.45
CA SER A 78 3.82 -8.66 -0.24
C SER A 78 2.78 -8.06 0.71
N LEU A 79 1.92 -7.17 0.23
CA LEU A 79 0.90 -6.53 1.06
C LEU A 79 -0.15 -7.53 1.55
N ALA A 80 -0.58 -8.48 0.72
CA ALA A 80 -1.46 -9.57 1.13
C ALA A 80 -0.84 -10.40 2.26
N GLY A 81 0.48 -10.57 2.25
CA GLY A 81 1.22 -11.23 3.34
C GLY A 81 1.07 -10.47 4.66
N TYR A 82 1.31 -9.17 4.67
CA TYR A 82 1.11 -8.33 5.86
C TYR A 82 -0.32 -8.44 6.40
N LEU A 83 -1.33 -8.31 5.53
CA LEU A 83 -2.73 -8.36 5.93
C LEU A 83 -3.19 -9.77 6.34
N THR A 84 -2.54 -10.84 5.90
CA THR A 84 -2.90 -12.22 6.26
C THR A 84 -2.27 -12.66 7.59
N ALA A 85 -1.23 -11.98 8.07
CA ALA A 85 -0.54 -12.35 9.31
C ALA A 85 -1.48 -12.38 10.52
N ILE A 86 -2.30 -11.34 10.71
CA ILE A 86 -3.27 -11.25 11.82
C ILE A 86 -4.34 -12.36 11.72
N PRO A 87 -5.04 -12.55 10.58
CA PRO A 87 -5.91 -13.71 10.39
C PRO A 87 -5.24 -15.06 10.65
N GLY A 88 -3.96 -15.21 10.28
CA GLY A 88 -3.17 -16.41 10.58
C GLY A 88 -3.08 -16.68 12.09
N ILE A 89 -2.74 -15.66 12.88
CA ILE A 89 -2.69 -15.75 14.34
C ILE A 89 -4.09 -16.05 14.92
N LEU A 90 -5.14 -15.41 14.41
CA LEU A 90 -6.51 -15.69 14.86
C LEU A 90 -6.94 -17.13 14.53
N LEU A 91 -6.49 -17.70 13.42
CA LEU A 91 -6.73 -19.11 13.08
C LEU A 91 -5.98 -20.05 14.01
N ILE A 92 -4.76 -19.74 14.44
CA ILE A 92 -4.02 -20.48 15.47
C ILE A 92 -4.81 -20.46 16.78
N ALA A 93 -5.24 -19.29 17.25
CA ALA A 93 -6.05 -19.14 18.45
C ALA A 93 -7.36 -19.94 18.36
N SER A 94 -7.98 -20.03 17.16
CA SER A 94 -9.20 -20.82 16.93
C SER A 94 -9.01 -22.34 17.11
N ALA A 95 -7.78 -22.83 17.10
CA ALA A 95 -7.51 -24.24 17.41
C ALA A 95 -7.65 -24.57 18.92
N TRP A 96 -7.58 -23.55 19.77
CA TRP A 96 -7.62 -23.69 21.22
C TRP A 96 -8.96 -23.27 21.84
N THR A 97 -9.63 -22.32 21.20
CA THR A 97 -10.90 -21.79 21.70
C THR A 97 -11.90 -21.54 20.57
N ASN A 98 -13.18 -21.76 20.87
CA ASN A 98 -14.29 -21.40 19.97
C ASN A 98 -15.09 -20.23 20.59
N SER A 99 -14.38 -19.19 21.02
CA SER A 99 -14.98 -18.01 21.64
C SER A 99 -15.74 -17.14 20.64
N SER A 100 -16.88 -16.60 21.06
CA SER A 100 -17.61 -15.56 20.33
C SER A 100 -16.80 -14.27 20.20
N ILE A 101 -15.90 -14.01 21.16
CA ILE A 101 -14.99 -12.86 21.14
C ILE A 101 -14.03 -12.97 19.94
N LEU A 102 -13.39 -14.14 19.74
CA LEU A 102 -12.50 -14.37 18.63
C LEU A 102 -13.18 -14.15 17.26
N ARG A 103 -14.45 -14.54 17.16
CA ARG A 103 -15.26 -14.30 15.97
C ARG A 103 -15.51 -12.80 15.75
N ARG A 104 -15.85 -12.05 16.81
CA ARG A 104 -16.05 -10.60 16.74
C ARG A 104 -14.76 -9.87 16.37
N ILE A 105 -13.62 -10.27 16.94
CA ILE A 105 -12.30 -9.72 16.58
C ILE A 105 -12.02 -9.93 15.09
N ARG A 106 -12.28 -11.12 14.56
CA ARG A 106 -12.10 -11.41 13.13
C ARG A 106 -13.03 -10.56 12.25
N GLN A 107 -14.28 -10.41 12.64
CA GLN A 107 -15.25 -9.54 11.94
C GLN A 107 -14.79 -8.09 11.94
N GLY A 108 -14.40 -7.56 13.11
CA GLY A 108 -13.86 -6.22 13.25
C GLY A 108 -12.62 -5.97 12.42
N TYR A 109 -11.68 -6.93 12.41
CA TYR A 109 -10.48 -6.87 11.60
C TYR A 109 -10.80 -6.68 10.11
N PHE A 110 -11.65 -7.55 9.53
CA PHE A 110 -12.02 -7.43 8.12
C PHE A 110 -12.84 -6.15 7.83
N GLY A 111 -13.61 -5.66 8.79
CA GLY A 111 -14.30 -4.37 8.67
C GLY A 111 -13.33 -3.20 8.59
N VAL A 112 -12.34 -3.15 9.49
CA VAL A 112 -11.30 -2.12 9.49
C VAL A 112 -10.47 -2.18 8.20
N ILE A 113 -10.04 -3.38 7.80
CA ILE A 113 -9.23 -3.54 6.58
C ILE A 113 -10.02 -3.16 5.32
N ALA A 114 -11.31 -3.52 5.22
CA ALA A 114 -12.16 -3.11 4.12
C ALA A 114 -12.25 -1.58 4.01
N PHE A 115 -12.43 -0.90 5.15
CA PHE A 115 -12.48 0.55 5.21
C PHE A 115 -11.14 1.19 4.83
N VAL A 116 -10.03 0.73 5.40
CA VAL A 116 -8.67 1.26 5.11
C VAL A 116 -8.30 1.05 3.64
N MET A 117 -8.56 -0.13 3.08
CA MET A 117 -8.31 -0.40 1.66
C MET A 117 -9.15 0.52 0.76
N ALA A 118 -10.40 0.78 1.13
CA ALA A 118 -11.27 1.67 0.38
C ALA A 118 -10.80 3.12 0.46
N CYS A 119 -10.42 3.61 1.65
CA CYS A 119 -9.85 4.93 1.84
C CYS A 119 -8.62 5.13 0.94
N ILE A 120 -7.65 4.24 1.04
CA ILE A 120 -6.39 4.35 0.29
C ILE A 120 -6.66 4.34 -1.22
N PHE A 121 -7.49 3.42 -1.71
CA PHE A 121 -7.75 3.29 -3.14
C PHE A 121 -8.53 4.49 -3.72
N ILE A 122 -9.55 4.97 -3.03
CA ILE A 122 -10.36 6.12 -3.51
C ILE A 122 -9.56 7.42 -3.42
N ILE A 123 -8.77 7.62 -2.36
CA ILE A 123 -7.88 8.78 -2.25
C ILE A 123 -6.81 8.74 -3.35
N ASP A 124 -6.22 7.58 -3.62
CA ASP A 124 -5.26 7.40 -4.72
C ASP A 124 -5.88 7.75 -6.08
N LEU A 125 -7.08 7.26 -6.36
CA LEU A 125 -7.82 7.63 -7.58
C LEU A 125 -8.11 9.14 -7.66
N GLY A 126 -8.43 9.78 -6.54
CA GLY A 126 -8.69 11.22 -6.52
C GLY A 126 -7.45 12.08 -6.71
N LEU A 127 -6.32 11.70 -6.09
CA LEU A 127 -5.11 12.52 -6.04
C LEU A 127 -4.17 12.30 -7.23
N TYR A 128 -4.19 11.14 -7.87
CA TYR A 128 -3.28 10.86 -8.99
C TYR A 128 -3.41 11.84 -10.15
N GLY A 129 -4.63 12.31 -10.45
CA GLY A 129 -4.85 13.31 -11.49
C GLY A 129 -4.21 14.68 -11.21
N PHE A 130 -4.03 15.02 -9.93
CA PHE A 130 -3.40 16.28 -9.50
C PHE A 130 -1.88 16.13 -9.37
N TRP A 131 -1.39 15.00 -8.85
CA TRP A 131 0.01 14.85 -8.48
C TRP A 131 0.83 14.04 -9.49
N GLY A 132 0.19 13.24 -10.34
CA GLY A 132 0.86 12.44 -11.35
C GLY A 132 1.66 11.24 -10.80
N PHE A 133 1.52 10.91 -9.51
CA PHE A 133 2.13 9.73 -8.87
C PHE A 133 1.17 9.03 -7.93
N ARG A 134 1.47 7.76 -7.61
CA ARG A 134 0.63 6.93 -6.75
C ARG A 134 0.70 7.40 -5.30
N LEU A 135 -0.39 7.17 -4.58
CA LEU A 135 -0.54 7.62 -3.20
C LEU A 135 0.66 7.26 -2.32
N ASP A 136 1.21 8.25 -1.65
CA ASP A 136 2.23 8.15 -0.62
C ASP A 136 1.75 8.78 0.69
N ALA A 137 2.64 9.01 1.65
CA ALA A 137 2.30 9.61 2.94
C ALA A 137 2.15 11.15 2.90
N THR A 138 2.48 11.80 1.78
CA THR A 138 2.47 13.27 1.61
C THR A 138 1.10 13.90 1.90
N PRO A 139 -0.05 13.34 1.45
CA PRO A 139 -1.37 13.91 1.77
C PRO A 139 -1.66 13.98 3.26
N ILE A 140 -1.24 12.97 4.00
CA ILE A 140 -1.42 12.96 5.46
C ILE A 140 -0.62 14.10 6.08
N PHE A 141 0.65 14.28 5.65
CA PHE A 141 1.47 15.36 6.11
C PHE A 141 0.82 16.73 5.87
N TYR A 142 0.36 16.99 4.64
CA TYR A 142 -0.32 18.25 4.31
C TYR A 142 -1.64 18.45 5.07
N PHE A 143 -2.42 17.38 5.25
CA PHE A 143 -3.67 17.46 5.99
C PHE A 143 -3.46 17.87 7.45
N PHE A 144 -2.37 17.43 8.09
CA PHE A 144 -2.07 17.79 9.48
C PHE A 144 -1.30 19.11 9.61
N SER A 145 -0.45 19.48 8.65
CA SER A 145 0.34 20.72 8.70
C SER A 145 -0.48 21.95 8.26
N SER A 146 -1.29 21.85 7.23
CA SER A 146 -2.05 22.96 6.65
C SER A 146 -3.42 22.49 6.13
N PRO A 147 -4.36 22.11 7.01
CA PRO A 147 -5.65 21.53 6.60
C PRO A 147 -6.51 22.47 5.74
N LYS A 148 -6.42 23.78 5.97
CA LYS A 148 -7.14 24.80 5.18
C LYS A 148 -6.64 24.83 3.74
N ASP A 149 -5.34 24.80 3.54
CA ASP A 149 -4.71 24.87 2.22
C ASP A 149 -4.92 23.56 1.45
N ALA A 150 -4.84 22.43 2.14
CA ALA A 150 -5.13 21.11 1.57
C ALA A 150 -6.57 21.03 1.02
N MET A 151 -7.53 21.68 1.69
CA MET A 151 -8.93 21.69 1.27
C MET A 151 -9.26 22.82 0.27
N ALA A 152 -8.44 23.87 0.18
CA ALA A 152 -8.70 25.02 -0.69
C ALA A 152 -8.70 24.67 -2.19
N SER A 153 -7.92 23.66 -2.58
CA SER A 153 -7.77 23.21 -3.97
C SER A 153 -8.85 22.25 -4.45
N VAL A 154 -9.76 21.82 -3.55
CA VAL A 154 -10.73 20.75 -3.85
C VAL A 154 -12.17 21.24 -3.64
N SER A 155 -13.05 21.02 -4.62
CA SER A 155 -14.45 21.41 -4.47
C SER A 155 -15.17 20.55 -3.44
N PHE A 156 -16.11 21.15 -2.71
CA PHE A 156 -16.92 20.41 -1.71
C PHE A 156 -17.67 19.21 -2.33
N CYS A 157 -18.18 19.37 -3.55
CA CYS A 157 -18.88 18.29 -4.26
C CYS A 157 -17.94 17.11 -4.55
N PHE A 158 -16.69 17.36 -4.94
CA PHE A 158 -15.69 16.32 -5.18
C PHE A 158 -15.38 15.53 -3.90
N VAL A 159 -15.23 16.22 -2.77
CA VAL A 159 -15.01 15.57 -1.46
C VAL A 159 -16.20 14.70 -1.07
N LEU A 160 -17.42 15.22 -1.24
CA LEU A 160 -18.66 14.48 -0.89
C LEU A 160 -18.80 13.21 -1.75
N LEU A 161 -18.57 13.32 -3.06
CA LEU A 161 -18.58 12.17 -3.98
C LEU A 161 -17.48 11.17 -3.64
N GLY A 162 -16.29 11.64 -3.26
CA GLY A 162 -15.19 10.79 -2.81
C GLY A 162 -15.55 10.01 -1.54
N ILE A 163 -16.15 10.66 -0.55
CA ILE A 163 -16.63 9.99 0.67
C ILE A 163 -17.70 8.96 0.34
N LEU A 164 -18.65 9.28 -0.51
CA LEU A 164 -19.70 8.35 -0.92
C LEU A 164 -19.11 7.13 -1.63
N ALA A 165 -18.20 7.34 -2.59
CA ALA A 165 -17.50 6.26 -3.32
C ALA A 165 -16.70 5.38 -2.36
N MET A 166 -16.01 5.99 -1.38
CA MET A 166 -15.26 5.27 -0.35
C MET A 166 -16.16 4.38 0.50
N LEU A 167 -17.30 4.89 0.96
CA LEU A 167 -18.27 4.11 1.76
C LEU A 167 -18.87 2.95 0.95
N ILE A 168 -19.22 3.19 -0.31
CA ILE A 168 -19.75 2.15 -1.21
C ILE A 168 -18.68 1.08 -1.44
N TYR A 169 -17.44 1.46 -1.75
CA TYR A 169 -16.36 0.51 -1.99
C TYR A 169 -15.99 -0.27 -0.73
N ALA A 170 -15.98 0.39 0.44
CA ALA A 170 -15.78 -0.28 1.73
C ALA A 170 -16.89 -1.32 2.02
N ALA A 171 -18.16 -0.99 1.73
CA ALA A 171 -19.26 -1.91 1.87
C ALA A 171 -19.16 -3.11 0.92
N ILE A 172 -18.74 -2.90 -0.33
CA ILE A 172 -18.49 -3.98 -1.30
C ILE A 172 -17.39 -4.91 -0.79
N LEU A 173 -16.24 -4.36 -0.37
CA LEU A 173 -15.12 -5.15 0.18
C LEU A 173 -15.54 -5.93 1.41
N TYR A 174 -16.24 -5.29 2.35
CA TYR A 174 -16.73 -5.97 3.54
C TYR A 174 -17.73 -7.08 3.22
N CYS A 175 -18.63 -6.85 2.25
CA CYS A 175 -19.56 -7.87 1.78
C CYS A 175 -18.81 -9.10 1.20
N ILE A 176 -17.77 -8.87 0.40
CA ILE A 176 -16.91 -9.93 -0.13
C ILE A 176 -16.23 -10.70 1.02
N PHE A 177 -15.60 -10.00 1.97
CA PHE A 177 -15.00 -10.63 3.14
C PHE A 177 -16.01 -11.40 3.97
N TYR A 178 -17.20 -10.83 4.17
CA TYR A 178 -18.28 -11.49 4.90
C TYR A 178 -18.71 -12.79 4.21
N CYS A 179 -19.00 -12.75 2.93
CA CYS A 179 -19.47 -13.91 2.18
C CYS A 179 -18.42 -15.02 2.08
N VAL A 180 -17.13 -14.67 1.88
CA VAL A 180 -16.07 -15.64 1.60
C VAL A 180 -15.39 -16.13 2.89
N LEU A 181 -15.12 -15.22 3.85
CA LEU A 181 -14.27 -15.52 5.00
C LEU A 181 -15.02 -15.60 6.34
N ILE A 182 -16.09 -14.82 6.51
CA ILE A 182 -16.75 -14.66 7.80
C ILE A 182 -17.98 -15.54 7.94
N ARG A 183 -18.79 -15.64 6.87
CA ARG A 183 -20.02 -16.43 6.84
C ARG A 183 -19.74 -17.93 6.91
N GLU A 184 -19.47 -18.42 8.10
CA GLU A 184 -19.29 -19.86 8.32
C GLU A 184 -20.65 -20.57 8.37
N LYS A 185 -20.87 -21.52 7.46
CA LYS A 185 -22.06 -22.42 7.51
C LYS A 185 -22.06 -23.31 8.74
N LYS A 186 -20.86 -23.63 9.27
CA LYS A 186 -20.67 -24.44 10.49
C LYS A 186 -19.44 -23.91 11.24
N PRO A 187 -19.52 -23.69 12.57
CA PRO A 187 -18.39 -23.21 13.36
C PRO A 187 -17.22 -24.19 13.29
N LEU A 188 -16.01 -23.63 13.31
CA LEU A 188 -14.78 -24.41 13.35
C LEU A 188 -14.70 -25.17 14.68
N LYS A 189 -14.86 -26.50 14.63
CA LYS A 189 -14.71 -27.34 15.83
C LYS A 189 -13.24 -27.38 16.28
N ILE A 190 -13.02 -27.46 17.59
CA ILE A 190 -11.68 -27.60 18.16
C ILE A 190 -11.09 -28.94 17.72
N PRO A 191 -9.88 -28.98 17.12
CA PRO A 191 -9.26 -30.23 16.65
C PRO A 191 -8.70 -31.03 17.82
N TYR A 192 -8.70 -32.37 17.71
CA TYR A 192 -8.12 -33.25 18.72
C TYR A 192 -6.61 -33.02 18.94
N ARG A 193 -5.85 -32.83 17.83
CA ARG A 193 -4.40 -32.51 17.86
C ARG A 193 -4.17 -31.01 17.65
N ARG A 194 -4.49 -30.21 18.67
CA ARG A 194 -4.36 -28.73 18.62
C ARG A 194 -2.95 -28.29 18.28
N GLN A 195 -1.92 -28.94 18.86
CA GLN A 195 -0.51 -28.60 18.64
C GLN A 195 -0.10 -28.75 17.17
N ASN A 196 -0.45 -29.86 16.51
CA ASN A 196 -0.10 -30.08 15.10
C ASN A 196 -0.77 -29.06 14.17
N VAL A 197 -2.03 -28.71 14.47
CA VAL A 197 -2.76 -27.70 13.70
C VAL A 197 -2.14 -26.32 13.92
N SER A 198 -1.80 -25.99 15.17
CA SER A 198 -1.13 -24.72 15.50
C SER A 198 0.25 -24.63 14.86
N LEU A 199 1.04 -25.73 14.89
CA LEU A 199 2.35 -25.76 14.23
C LEU A 199 2.24 -25.55 12.71
N ALA A 200 1.30 -26.24 12.05
CA ALA A 200 1.08 -26.06 10.61
C ALA A 200 0.68 -24.64 10.25
N LEU A 201 -0.24 -24.02 11.02
CA LEU A 201 -0.65 -22.63 10.80
C LEU A 201 0.47 -21.64 11.14
N LEU A 202 1.27 -21.91 12.16
CA LEU A 202 2.43 -21.10 12.51
C LEU A 202 3.47 -21.11 11.38
N LEU A 203 3.77 -22.29 10.83
CA LEU A 203 4.67 -22.42 9.68
C LEU A 203 4.14 -21.69 8.44
N LEU A 204 2.82 -21.78 8.16
CA LEU A 204 2.19 -21.04 7.07
C LEU A 204 2.25 -19.53 7.30
N THR A 205 2.00 -19.08 8.54
CA THR A 205 2.07 -17.65 8.89
C THR A 205 3.52 -17.15 8.80
N ALA A 206 4.49 -17.94 9.25
CA ALA A 206 5.91 -17.61 9.09
C ALA A 206 6.35 -17.60 7.62
N ALA A 207 5.80 -18.48 6.78
CA ALA A 207 6.08 -18.51 5.35
C ALA A 207 5.62 -17.25 4.61
N LEU A 208 4.69 -16.46 5.17
CA LEU A 208 4.33 -15.14 4.63
C LEU A 208 5.50 -14.17 4.60
N PHE A 209 6.54 -14.41 5.41
CA PHE A 209 7.77 -13.61 5.35
C PHE A 209 8.41 -13.62 3.96
N ILE A 210 8.28 -14.71 3.21
CA ILE A 210 8.86 -14.84 1.86
C ILE A 210 8.25 -13.81 0.90
N PRO A 211 6.91 -13.75 0.67
CA PRO A 211 6.32 -12.73 -0.18
C PRO A 211 6.43 -11.31 0.42
N ILE A 212 6.36 -11.15 1.74
CA ILE A 212 6.54 -9.85 2.41
C ILE A 212 7.90 -9.26 2.07
N ARG A 213 8.97 -10.06 2.18
CA ARG A 213 10.33 -9.62 1.86
C ARG A 213 10.58 -9.46 0.35
N GLY A 214 9.79 -10.13 -0.50
CA GLY A 214 9.96 -10.13 -1.95
C GLY A 214 10.88 -11.24 -2.47
N GLY A 215 10.96 -12.38 -1.74
CA GLY A 215 11.76 -13.54 -2.09
C GLY A 215 13.04 -13.68 -1.29
N PHE A 216 14.01 -14.41 -1.84
CA PHE A 216 15.29 -14.74 -1.20
C PHE A 216 16.47 -13.89 -1.69
N SER A 217 16.20 -12.89 -2.56
CA SER A 217 17.26 -11.99 -3.08
C SER A 217 17.75 -11.02 -2.00
N VAL A 218 18.91 -10.40 -2.21
CA VAL A 218 19.48 -9.38 -1.30
C VAL A 218 18.55 -8.17 -1.20
N SER A 219 17.95 -7.75 -2.30
CA SER A 219 17.01 -6.62 -2.34
C SER A 219 15.68 -6.99 -1.70
N THR A 220 15.26 -6.19 -0.73
CA THR A 220 13.92 -6.26 -0.13
C THR A 220 12.85 -5.71 -1.08
N MET A 221 11.57 -5.93 -0.74
CA MET A 221 10.46 -5.41 -1.52
C MET A 221 10.47 -3.87 -1.51
N ASN A 222 10.41 -3.27 -2.69
CA ASN A 222 10.31 -1.83 -2.90
C ASN A 222 9.52 -1.54 -4.19
N LEU A 223 9.18 -0.26 -4.43
CA LEU A 223 8.34 0.15 -5.55
C LEU A 223 8.97 -0.11 -6.93
N SER A 224 10.31 -0.06 -7.04
CA SER A 224 11.00 -0.23 -8.34
C SER A 224 10.87 -1.65 -8.91
N LYS A 225 10.51 -2.64 -8.08
CA LYS A 225 10.32 -4.03 -8.53
C LYS A 225 9.20 -4.22 -9.55
N VAL A 226 8.29 -3.27 -9.65
CA VAL A 226 7.17 -3.33 -10.61
C VAL A 226 7.37 -2.47 -11.84
N TYR A 227 8.52 -1.80 -11.97
CA TYR A 227 8.86 -1.01 -13.14
C TYR A 227 9.31 -1.93 -14.28
N PHE A 228 8.50 -1.97 -15.35
CA PHE A 228 8.69 -2.88 -16.46
C PHE A 228 8.62 -2.20 -17.82
N SER A 229 8.20 -0.94 -17.90
CA SER A 229 7.93 -0.22 -19.13
C SER A 229 8.74 1.08 -19.22
N GLN A 230 9.03 1.52 -20.45
CA GLN A 230 9.53 2.86 -20.72
C GLN A 230 8.45 3.94 -20.49
N ASP A 231 7.17 3.58 -20.64
CA ASP A 231 6.05 4.46 -20.28
C ASP A 231 5.84 4.43 -18.77
N GLN A 232 6.13 5.56 -18.12
CA GLN A 232 5.99 5.73 -16.68
C GLN A 232 4.56 5.50 -16.19
N ARG A 233 3.55 5.83 -17.01
CA ARG A 233 2.13 5.62 -16.67
C ARG A 233 1.82 4.13 -16.48
N MET A 234 2.40 3.26 -17.31
CA MET A 234 2.25 1.80 -17.18
C MET A 234 2.89 1.27 -15.89
N ASN A 235 4.04 1.83 -15.49
CA ASN A 235 4.69 1.51 -14.22
C ASN A 235 3.83 1.97 -13.03
N HIS A 236 3.25 3.18 -13.11
CA HIS A 236 2.34 3.68 -12.08
C HIS A 236 1.10 2.79 -11.95
N ALA A 237 0.48 2.35 -13.06
CA ALA A 237 -0.65 1.43 -13.01
C ALA A 237 -0.33 0.11 -12.30
N ALA A 238 0.92 -0.38 -12.39
CA ALA A 238 1.36 -1.60 -11.74
C ALA A 238 1.59 -1.46 -10.22
N ILE A 239 1.82 -0.23 -9.73
CA ILE A 239 2.04 0.00 -8.30
C ILE A 239 0.74 -0.23 -7.51
N ASN A 240 0.85 -0.96 -6.41
CA ASN A 240 -0.22 -1.08 -5.43
C ASN A 240 -0.24 0.18 -4.53
N PRO A 241 -1.33 0.97 -4.49
CA PRO A 241 -1.37 2.22 -3.74
C PRO A 241 -1.23 2.03 -2.23
N ALA A 242 -1.77 0.93 -1.68
CA ALA A 242 -1.65 0.66 -0.27
C ALA A 242 -0.23 0.23 0.13
N PHE A 243 0.49 -0.47 -0.75
CA PHE A 243 1.91 -0.74 -0.55
C PHE A 243 2.73 0.55 -0.66
N SER A 244 2.47 1.40 -1.67
CA SER A 244 3.15 2.69 -1.85
C SER A 244 3.00 3.57 -0.62
N PHE A 245 1.78 3.71 -0.12
CA PHE A 245 1.47 4.45 1.10
C PHE A 245 2.21 3.89 2.33
N MET A 246 2.13 2.57 2.56
CA MET A 246 2.81 1.91 3.68
C MET A 246 4.33 2.09 3.58
N TYR A 247 4.89 1.90 2.39
CA TYR A 247 6.33 2.06 2.14
C TYR A 247 6.79 3.48 2.44
N SER A 248 6.11 4.48 1.90
CA SER A 248 6.41 5.89 2.13
C SER A 248 6.28 6.26 3.62
N ALA A 249 5.20 5.83 4.29
CA ALA A 249 4.98 6.12 5.71
C ALA A 249 6.06 5.51 6.63
N THR A 250 6.63 4.35 6.25
CA THR A 250 7.68 3.68 7.04
C THR A 250 9.11 4.14 6.69
N HIS A 251 9.28 4.80 5.55
CA HIS A 251 10.57 5.30 5.06
C HIS A 251 10.64 6.83 5.02
N GLN A 252 9.81 7.51 5.83
CA GLN A 252 9.94 8.96 6.00
C GLN A 252 11.28 9.29 6.66
N ASN A 253 12.17 9.91 5.89
CA ASN A 253 13.43 10.42 6.41
C ASN A 253 13.17 11.77 7.09
N ASN A 254 13.74 11.92 8.28
CA ASN A 254 13.81 13.24 8.90
C ASN A 254 14.85 14.06 8.13
N PHE A 255 14.37 14.97 7.27
CA PHE A 255 15.23 15.80 6.41
C PHE A 255 16.27 16.58 7.21
N ASP A 256 15.94 17.05 8.40
CA ASP A 256 16.89 17.77 9.27
C ASP A 256 18.11 16.94 9.66
N LYS A 257 17.94 15.61 9.76
CA LYS A 257 19.05 14.69 10.06
C LYS A 257 19.75 14.20 8.80
N GLN A 258 19.00 14.02 7.72
CA GLN A 258 19.52 13.46 6.45
C GLN A 258 20.50 14.39 5.75
N TYR A 259 20.26 15.70 5.83
CA TYR A 259 21.09 16.71 5.15
C TYR A 259 22.07 17.41 6.11
N ARG A 260 22.29 16.87 7.31
CA ARG A 260 23.27 17.36 8.25
C ARG A 260 24.63 16.72 7.97
N PHE A 261 25.35 17.27 6.99
CA PHE A 261 26.63 16.71 6.53
C PHE A 261 27.81 17.12 7.39
N MET A 262 27.69 18.17 8.22
CA MET A 262 28.74 18.71 9.05
C MET A 262 28.16 19.40 10.30
N ASP A 263 29.03 19.77 11.24
CA ASP A 263 28.64 20.56 12.41
C ASP A 263 28.12 21.93 11.96
N PRO A 264 27.03 22.47 12.56
CA PRO A 264 26.47 23.78 12.19
C PRO A 264 27.50 24.92 12.25
N LYS A 265 28.41 24.93 13.22
CA LYS A 265 29.44 25.95 13.34
C LYS A 265 30.40 25.93 12.15
N ILE A 266 30.81 24.72 11.74
CA ILE A 266 31.70 24.57 10.58
C ILE A 266 30.95 24.98 9.28
N ALA A 267 29.66 24.67 9.20
CA ALA A 267 28.83 25.10 8.06
C ALA A 267 28.73 26.63 7.97
N ASP A 268 28.50 27.30 9.11
CA ASP A 268 28.44 28.77 9.20
C ASP A 268 29.79 29.43 8.85
N GLU A 269 30.92 28.87 9.33
CA GLU A 269 32.25 29.35 9.00
C GLU A 269 32.56 29.23 7.51
N LEU A 270 32.27 28.05 6.89
CA LEU A 270 32.49 27.84 5.47
C LEU A 270 31.55 28.70 4.61
N PHE A 271 30.31 28.90 5.05
CA PHE A 271 29.36 29.79 4.37
C PHE A 271 29.82 31.25 4.43
N ALA A 272 30.26 31.72 5.59
CA ALA A 272 30.82 33.07 5.74
C ALA A 272 32.04 33.27 4.82
N GLU A 273 32.99 32.32 4.77
CA GLU A 273 34.13 32.36 3.87
C GLU A 273 33.70 32.38 2.35
N MET A 274 32.59 31.73 2.02
CA MET A 274 32.06 31.73 0.65
C MET A 274 31.44 33.07 0.27
N VAL A 275 30.76 33.74 1.20
CA VAL A 275 30.01 34.98 0.96
C VAL A 275 30.92 36.22 1.08
N ASP A 276 31.92 36.19 2.01
CA ASP A 276 32.82 37.31 2.27
C ASP A 276 33.96 37.47 1.26
N LYS A 277 33.93 36.72 0.15
CA LYS A 277 34.91 36.98 -0.91
C LYS A 277 34.74 38.40 -1.47
N PRO A 278 35.75 39.27 -1.33
CA PRO A 278 35.66 40.60 -1.87
C PRO A 278 35.46 40.52 -3.38
N VAL A 279 34.40 41.14 -3.89
CA VAL A 279 34.20 41.30 -5.32
C VAL A 279 35.44 42.00 -5.82
N ALA A 280 36.21 41.39 -6.72
CA ALA A 280 37.41 42.01 -7.27
C ALA A 280 37.06 43.39 -7.83
N ALA A 281 37.76 44.40 -7.37
CA ALA A 281 37.50 45.80 -7.69
C ALA A 281 37.64 46.15 -9.21
N THR A 282 37.91 45.13 -10.03
CA THR A 282 38.06 45.26 -11.50
C THR A 282 36.79 44.95 -12.29
N ASP A 283 35.78 44.38 -11.67
CA ASP A 283 34.50 44.21 -12.35
C ASP A 283 33.63 45.48 -12.11
N SER A 284 33.67 46.40 -13.06
CA SER A 284 32.69 47.49 -13.12
C SER A 284 31.30 46.85 -13.30
N ILE A 285 30.58 46.67 -12.21
CA ILE A 285 29.17 46.25 -12.25
C ILE A 285 28.45 47.36 -13.04
N PRO A 286 27.90 47.07 -14.24
CA PRO A 286 27.19 48.10 -14.99
C PRO A 286 26.04 48.63 -14.11
N GLN A 287 25.96 49.94 -14.00
CA GLN A 287 24.88 50.58 -13.25
C GLN A 287 23.57 50.32 -14.00
N LEU A 288 22.82 49.32 -13.59
CA LEU A 288 21.55 48.90 -14.21
C LEU A 288 20.38 49.83 -13.85
N LEU A 289 20.52 50.63 -12.80
CA LEU A 289 19.44 51.47 -12.27
C LEU A 289 19.89 52.93 -12.16
N ASN A 290 19.00 53.86 -12.54
CA ASN A 290 19.26 55.32 -12.49
C ASN A 290 19.17 55.91 -11.07
N THR A 291 19.06 55.08 -10.05
CA THR A 291 18.98 55.46 -8.62
C THR A 291 19.88 54.63 -7.76
N GLN A 292 20.46 55.27 -6.72
CA GLN A 292 21.31 54.58 -5.74
C GLN A 292 20.52 53.84 -4.64
N ARG A 293 19.22 54.11 -4.49
CA ARG A 293 18.33 53.49 -3.49
C ARG A 293 17.00 53.13 -4.13
N PRO A 294 16.96 52.09 -4.96
CA PRO A 294 15.71 51.63 -5.58
C PRO A 294 14.79 50.96 -4.53
N ASN A 295 13.49 51.13 -4.73
CA ASN A 295 12.53 50.25 -4.10
C ASN A 295 12.55 48.91 -4.85
N ILE A 296 12.85 47.80 -4.14
CA ILE A 296 12.91 46.48 -4.74
C ILE A 296 11.68 45.70 -4.29
N ILE A 297 10.88 45.24 -5.24
CA ILE A 297 9.78 44.27 -5.01
C ILE A 297 10.26 42.94 -5.57
N PHE A 298 10.46 42.00 -4.67
CA PHE A 298 10.85 40.62 -5.02
C PHE A 298 9.62 39.71 -5.01
N ILE A 299 9.22 39.22 -6.19
CA ILE A 299 8.05 38.36 -6.36
C ILE A 299 8.53 36.93 -6.62
N ILE A 300 8.26 36.01 -5.69
CA ILE A 300 8.52 34.58 -5.86
C ILE A 300 7.23 33.94 -6.36
N LEU A 301 7.26 33.48 -7.61
CA LEU A 301 6.14 32.72 -8.20
C LEU A 301 6.34 31.24 -7.94
N GLU A 302 5.64 30.72 -6.95
CA GLU A 302 5.65 29.31 -6.66
C GLU A 302 4.91 28.51 -7.75
N SER A 303 5.47 27.37 -8.14
CA SER A 303 4.91 26.47 -9.16
C SER A 303 4.76 27.09 -10.56
N PHE A 304 5.40 28.22 -10.82
CA PHE A 304 5.41 28.85 -12.12
C PHE A 304 6.36 28.10 -13.06
N SER A 305 5.79 27.13 -13.80
CA SER A 305 6.54 26.25 -14.70
C SER A 305 7.06 26.97 -15.93
N THR A 306 8.21 26.54 -16.45
CA THR A 306 8.75 26.96 -17.76
C THR A 306 7.79 26.71 -18.93
N HIS A 307 6.83 25.81 -18.79
CA HIS A 307 5.74 25.61 -19.75
C HIS A 307 4.83 26.81 -19.93
N LEU A 308 4.83 27.76 -18.99
CA LEU A 308 4.08 29.02 -19.04
C LEU A 308 4.92 30.19 -19.57
N MET A 309 6.18 29.94 -19.97
CA MET A 309 7.09 30.98 -20.46
C MET A 309 7.50 30.68 -21.91
N GLU A 310 7.08 31.53 -22.84
CA GLU A 310 7.45 31.44 -24.26
C GLU A 310 8.96 31.40 -24.48
N THR A 311 9.73 32.17 -23.72
CA THR A 311 11.21 32.24 -23.77
C THR A 311 11.89 30.90 -23.51
N PHE A 312 11.23 29.96 -22.80
CA PHE A 312 11.73 28.63 -22.51
C PHE A 312 11.01 27.52 -23.29
N GLY A 313 10.30 27.91 -24.39
CA GLY A 313 9.58 26.97 -25.24
C GLY A 313 8.21 26.55 -24.72
N GLY A 314 7.64 27.30 -23.78
CA GLY A 314 6.28 27.13 -23.32
C GLY A 314 5.25 27.67 -24.31
N GLN A 315 3.97 27.43 -24.07
CA GLN A 315 2.89 28.02 -24.85
C GLN A 315 2.74 29.51 -24.50
N PRO A 316 2.48 30.40 -25.51
CA PRO A 316 2.26 31.83 -25.28
C PRO A 316 1.00 32.10 -24.46
#